data_15a3d0b58f10eede68a2b187154f5aad
#
_entry.id   15a3d0b58f10eede68a2b187154f5aad
#
_cell.length_a   1.000
_cell.length_b   1.000
_cell.length_c   1.000
_cell.angle_alpha   90.00
_cell.angle_beta   90.00
_cell.angle_gamma   90.00
#
_symmetry.space_group_name_H-M   'P 1'
#
loop_
_entity.id
_entity.type
_entity.pdbx_description
1 polymer ?
#
loop_
_entity_poly.entity_id
_entity_poly.type
_entity_poly.pdbx_seq_one_letter_code
_entity_poly.pdbx_strand_id
1 'polypeptide(L)' 'MGKPISHQHILKKFGAKLQKTRKSKGVTQEELAFKMSMDRTYIGMIERGERNPTIRTLYKIAKALKVDSSELLPF' A
#
# COMPACT_ATOMS: atom_id res chain seq x y z
N MET A 1 17.73 -19.51 -6.54
CA MET A 1 16.90 -18.43 -7.04
C MET A 1 15.45 -18.74 -6.93
N GLY A 2 14.67 -17.83 -6.39
CA GLY A 2 13.23 -18.02 -6.25
C GLY A 2 12.51 -17.90 -7.59
N LYS A 3 11.26 -18.31 -7.61
CA LYS A 3 10.41 -18.12 -8.77
C LYS A 3 10.03 -16.66 -8.90
N PRO A 4 9.85 -16.14 -10.11
CA PRO A 4 9.40 -14.75 -10.27
C PRO A 4 8.01 -14.58 -9.65
N ILE A 5 7.78 -13.42 -9.07
CA ILE A 5 6.49 -13.08 -8.47
C ILE A 5 5.52 -12.73 -9.61
N SER A 6 4.33 -13.34 -9.60
CA SER A 6 3.31 -13.02 -10.60
C SER A 6 2.75 -11.62 -10.32
N HIS A 7 2.11 -11.02 -11.33
CA HIS A 7 1.48 -9.72 -11.18
C HIS A 7 0.47 -9.69 -10.04
N GLN A 8 -0.35 -10.75 -9.93
CA GLN A 8 -1.33 -10.82 -8.85
C GLN A 8 -0.67 -10.97 -7.49
N HIS A 9 0.38 -11.77 -7.42
CA HIS A 9 1.14 -11.95 -6.19
C HIS A 9 1.75 -10.63 -5.74
N ILE A 10 2.30 -9.86 -6.65
CA ILE A 10 2.96 -8.62 -6.28
C ILE A 10 1.98 -7.61 -5.70
N LEU A 11 0.77 -7.53 -6.25
CA LEU A 11 -0.25 -6.63 -5.74
C LEU A 11 -0.73 -7.04 -4.36
N LYS A 12 -0.92 -8.34 -4.15
CA LYS A 12 -1.33 -8.84 -2.84
C LYS A 12 -0.23 -8.63 -1.80
N LYS A 13 1.01 -8.88 -2.16
CA LYS A 13 2.13 -8.67 -1.25
C LYS A 13 2.32 -7.20 -0.91
N PHE A 14 2.18 -6.33 -1.91
CA PHE A 14 2.23 -4.90 -1.66
C PHE A 14 1.10 -4.48 -0.72
N GLY A 15 -0.12 -4.93 -0.99
CA GLY A 15 -1.27 -4.59 -0.16
C GLY A 15 -1.10 -5.05 1.29
N ALA A 16 -0.55 -6.25 1.47
CA ALA A 16 -0.29 -6.78 2.81
C ALA A 16 0.75 -5.94 3.55
N LYS A 17 1.82 -5.55 2.86
CA LYS A 17 2.84 -4.69 3.46
C LYS A 17 2.29 -3.32 3.79
N LEU A 18 1.46 -2.77 2.92
CA LEU A 18 0.81 -1.50 3.19
C LEU A 18 -0.05 -1.59 4.44
N GLN A 19 -0.87 -2.64 4.55
CA GLN A 19 -1.72 -2.81 5.71
C GLN A 19 -0.91 -2.94 6.99
N LYS A 20 0.14 -3.75 6.95
CA LYS A 20 1.00 -3.96 8.12
C LYS A 20 1.68 -2.66 8.53
N THR A 21 2.23 -1.93 7.58
CA THR A 21 2.91 -0.66 7.85
C THR A 21 1.93 0.36 8.39
N ARG A 22 0.74 0.46 7.78
CA ARG A 22 -0.30 1.37 8.23
C ARG A 22 -0.68 1.09 9.68
N LYS A 23 -0.94 -0.18 9.99
CA LYS A 23 -1.33 -0.57 11.35
C LYS A 23 -0.22 -0.31 12.36
N SER A 24 1.02 -0.54 11.97
CA SER A 24 2.16 -0.29 12.85
C SER A 24 2.32 1.19 13.18
N LYS A 25 1.80 2.07 12.33
CA LYS A 25 1.80 3.51 12.58
C LYS A 25 0.53 3.97 13.30
N GLY A 26 -0.37 3.05 13.62
CA GLY A 26 -1.62 3.40 14.30
C GLY A 26 -2.59 4.18 13.44
N VAL A 27 -2.52 4.03 12.12
CA VAL A 27 -3.35 4.80 11.18
C VAL A 27 -4.44 3.90 10.62
N THR A 28 -5.69 4.38 10.64
CA THR A 28 -6.81 3.64 10.04
C THR A 28 -6.83 3.86 8.53
N GLN A 29 -7.59 3.01 7.82
CA GLN A 29 -7.78 3.20 6.38
C GLN A 29 -8.40 4.58 6.09
N GLU A 30 -9.36 5.00 6.90
CA GLU A 30 -9.99 6.30 6.71
C GLU A 30 -9.00 7.44 6.90
N GLU A 31 -8.16 7.35 7.91
CA GLU A 31 -7.16 8.37 8.17
C GLU A 31 -6.14 8.45 7.03
N LEU A 32 -5.71 7.31 6.54
CA LEU A 32 -4.77 7.30 5.40
C LEU A 32 -5.41 7.92 4.17
N ALA A 33 -6.64 7.50 3.87
CA ALA A 33 -7.37 8.04 2.71
C ALA A 33 -7.53 9.55 2.84
N PHE A 34 -7.87 10.03 4.02
CA PHE A 34 -8.01 11.47 4.27
C PHE A 34 -6.70 12.20 3.98
N LYS A 35 -5.60 11.68 4.50
CA LYS A 35 -4.27 12.29 4.28
C LYS A 35 -3.90 12.34 2.81
N MET A 36 -4.39 11.39 2.03
CA MET A 36 -4.09 11.28 0.60
C MET A 36 -5.13 11.96 -0.29
N SER A 37 -6.19 12.52 0.31
CA SER A 37 -7.33 13.06 -0.43
C SER A 37 -7.93 12.01 -1.37
N MET A 38 -8.06 10.78 -0.88
CA MET A 38 -8.58 9.67 -1.66
C MET A 38 -9.72 8.98 -0.91
N ASP A 39 -10.47 8.16 -1.63
CA ASP A 39 -11.57 7.41 -1.05
C ASP A 39 -11.05 6.23 -0.23
N ARG A 40 -11.63 6.02 0.95
CA ARG A 40 -11.29 4.88 1.81
C ARG A 40 -11.46 3.55 1.09
N THR A 41 -12.49 3.43 0.25
CA THR A 41 -12.75 2.22 -0.51
C THR A 41 -11.55 1.86 -1.39
N TYR A 42 -10.91 2.85 -1.98
CA TYR A 42 -9.75 2.63 -2.82
C TYR A 42 -8.57 2.09 -1.99
N ILE A 43 -8.35 2.64 -0.79
CA ILE A 43 -7.29 2.14 0.10
C ILE A 43 -7.54 0.67 0.43
N GLY A 44 -8.78 0.31 0.75
CA GLY A 44 -9.14 -1.08 1.04
C GLY A 44 -8.87 -2.00 -0.14
N MET A 45 -9.17 -1.54 -1.35
CA MET A 45 -8.91 -2.32 -2.56
C MET A 45 -7.41 -2.56 -2.78
N ILE A 46 -6.60 -1.52 -2.53
CA ILE A 46 -5.15 -1.66 -2.66
C ILE A 46 -4.64 -2.70 -1.65
N GLU A 47 -5.12 -2.63 -0.42
CA GLU A 47 -4.67 -3.55 0.63
C GLU A 47 -5.05 -5.00 0.34
N ARG A 48 -6.15 -5.22 -0.37
CA ARG A 48 -6.56 -6.57 -0.77
C ARG A 48 -5.92 -7.05 -2.06
N GLY A 49 -5.10 -6.21 -2.69
CA GLY A 49 -4.46 -6.56 -3.95
C GLY A 49 -5.38 -6.48 -5.15
N GLU A 50 -6.48 -5.72 -5.04
CA GLU A 50 -7.49 -5.59 -6.10
C GLU A 50 -7.23 -4.41 -7.03
N ARG A 51 -6.28 -3.56 -6.69
CA ARG A 51 -5.94 -2.40 -7.51
C ARG A 51 -4.43 -2.29 -7.65
N ASN A 52 -4.02 -1.79 -8.79
CA ASN A 52 -2.61 -1.56 -9.10
C ASN A 52 -2.33 -0.06 -8.94
N PRO A 53 -1.77 0.35 -7.80
CA PRO A 53 -1.50 1.77 -7.59
C PRO A 53 -0.40 2.27 -8.50
N THR A 54 -0.51 3.53 -8.91
CA THR A 54 0.53 4.17 -9.70
C THR A 54 1.73 4.50 -8.82
N ILE A 55 2.86 4.82 -9.45
CA ILE A 55 4.03 5.31 -8.73
C ILE A 55 3.68 6.56 -7.91
N ARG A 56 2.83 7.42 -8.47
CA ARG A 56 2.40 8.63 -7.75
C ARG A 56 1.63 8.26 -6.48
N THR A 57 0.73 7.28 -6.58
CA THR A 57 -0.03 6.82 -5.42
C THR A 57 0.90 6.21 -4.38
N LEU A 58 1.86 5.40 -4.81
CA LEU A 58 2.87 4.82 -3.91
C LEU A 58 3.62 5.91 -3.14
N TYR A 59 4.05 6.95 -3.85
CA TYR A 59 4.73 8.08 -3.22
C TYR A 59 3.84 8.75 -2.16
N LYS A 60 2.56 8.97 -2.49
CA LYS A 60 1.62 9.59 -1.56
C LYS A 60 1.43 8.73 -0.31
N ILE A 61 1.33 7.42 -0.48
CA ILE A 61 1.20 6.49 0.65
C ILE A 61 2.42 6.60 1.57
N ALA A 62 3.60 6.50 0.99
CA ALA A 62 4.85 6.56 1.76
C ALA A 62 4.95 7.87 2.54
N LYS A 63 4.61 8.97 1.89
CA LYS A 63 4.63 10.28 2.54
C LYS A 63 3.62 10.36 3.68
N ALA A 64 2.41 9.88 3.44
CA ALA A 64 1.34 9.93 4.44
C ALA A 64 1.70 9.11 5.67
N LEU A 65 2.36 7.98 5.47
CA LEU A 65 2.78 7.09 6.57
C LEU A 65 4.15 7.44 7.14
N LYS A 66 4.84 8.38 6.51
CA LYS A 66 6.20 8.81 6.93
C LYS A 66 7.18 7.65 6.95
N VAL A 67 7.18 6.88 5.86
CA VAL A 67 8.09 5.76 5.67
C VAL A 67 8.76 5.88 4.31
N ASP A 68 9.88 5.18 4.13
CA ASP A 68 10.49 5.06 2.82
C ASP A 68 9.64 4.12 1.97
N SER A 69 9.58 4.38 0.66
CA SER A 69 8.84 3.50 -0.24
C SER A 69 9.36 2.06 -0.20
N SER A 70 10.65 1.87 0.12
CA SER A 70 11.22 0.53 0.25
C SER A 70 10.54 -0.31 1.31
N GLU A 71 9.92 0.31 2.32
CA GLU A 71 9.21 -0.42 3.36
C GLU A 71 7.87 -0.94 2.87
N LEU A 72 7.39 -0.45 1.74
CA LEU A 72 6.12 -0.87 1.16
C LEU A 72 6.30 -1.85 0.00
N LEU A 73 7.47 -1.84 -0.63
CA LEU A 73 7.71 -2.68 -1.80
C LEU A 73 7.91 -4.13 -1.40
N PRO A 74 7.27 -5.07 -2.10
CA PRO A 74 7.34 -6.49 -1.77
C PRO A 74 8.54 -7.20 -2.39
N PHE A 75 9.47 -6.44 -2.91
CA PHE A 75 10.63 -7.01 -3.58
C PHE A 75 11.87 -6.19 -3.31
#